data_d9c8deb984aa1d52ea46de6e6d737581
#
_entry.id   d9c8deb984aa1d52ea46de6e6d737581
#
_cell.length_a   1.000
_cell.length_b   1.000
_cell.length_c   1.000
_cell.angle_alpha   90.00
_cell.angle_beta   90.00
_cell.angle_gamma   90.00
#
_symmetry.space_group_name_H-M   'P 1'
#
loop_
_entity.id
_entity.type
_entity.pdbx_description
1 polymer ?
#
loop_
_entity_poly.entity_id
_entity_poly.type
_entity_poly.pdbx_seq_one_letter_code
_entity_poly.pdbx_strand_id
1 'polypeptide(L)'
;NRKELPVIKLHGDFKYGELKNTEKELLNQDECFRRKLIDYIQDKHLIVIGYSGRDASLMDTLKEAYSKKGGGILYWCGYGEYINAEVENLITIAKQNGRDAFYIPTNGFDSTLRKIAQIVVEENNSLNKELIGLHLTNNDKETFTPFDLNPERVNKVLKSNIFRIEFPDEVFVFDVNIQNKPWKYVDEKVLERLDISAVPYNKQIWSFGQLDVIRTVFGEVINGDIKRKPLADIKIYNTAISRLLLSTICKSLAQSNNLKTNFKNKLWIEDNFRNIAYQKVYNAIRLSFDKISGEYYLIINPDFEFANSDLEKSIIQNVGISFFHKLWNNKFNEYLENWRKLLMVGKNIYEYPYDSGTGFKFKISA
;
A
#
# COMPACT_ATOMS: atom_id res chain seq x y z
N ASN A 1 -7.67 22.64 -37.58
CA ASN A 1 -8.12 21.38 -36.94
C ASN A 1 -7.01 20.86 -36.03
N ARG A 2 -7.01 21.26 -34.77
CA ARG A 2 -6.20 20.59 -33.74
C ARG A 2 -6.77 19.18 -33.60
N LYS A 3 -6.01 18.16 -33.96
CA LYS A 3 -6.35 16.77 -33.61
C LYS A 3 -6.12 16.65 -32.10
N GLU A 4 -7.19 16.78 -31.32
CA GLU A 4 -7.13 16.54 -29.89
C GLU A 4 -6.87 15.06 -29.66
N LEU A 5 -5.95 14.75 -28.74
CA LEU A 5 -5.71 13.39 -28.30
C LEU A 5 -6.82 13.05 -27.28
N PRO A 6 -7.73 12.11 -27.60
CA PRO A 6 -8.76 11.72 -26.64
C PRO A 6 -8.13 10.94 -25.47
N VAL A 7 -8.41 11.37 -24.24
CA VAL A 7 -8.02 10.65 -23.03
C VAL A 7 -9.27 10.06 -22.41
N ILE A 8 -9.31 8.74 -22.26
CA ILE A 8 -10.45 8.00 -21.74
C ILE A 8 -10.04 7.38 -20.39
N LYS A 9 -10.74 7.74 -19.30
CA LYS A 9 -10.52 7.19 -17.98
C LYS A 9 -11.52 6.06 -17.71
N LEU A 10 -11.06 4.82 -17.73
CA LEU A 10 -11.90 3.63 -17.66
C LEU A 10 -12.63 3.46 -16.33
N HIS A 11 -12.07 3.97 -15.23
CA HIS A 11 -12.65 3.87 -13.88
C HIS A 11 -13.35 5.18 -13.43
N GLY A 12 -13.66 6.08 -14.37
CA GLY A 12 -14.27 7.37 -14.08
C GLY A 12 -13.28 8.44 -13.65
N ASP A 13 -13.78 9.63 -13.36
CA ASP A 13 -13.00 10.78 -12.90
C ASP A 13 -13.68 11.39 -11.68
N PHE A 14 -12.92 11.67 -10.62
CA PHE A 14 -13.43 12.32 -9.42
C PHE A 14 -14.11 13.68 -9.68
N LYS A 15 -13.76 14.35 -10.78
CA LYS A 15 -14.37 15.63 -11.18
C LYS A 15 -15.83 15.50 -11.60
N TYR A 16 -16.23 14.32 -12.06
CA TYR A 16 -17.58 14.07 -12.58
C TYR A 16 -18.43 13.22 -11.61
N GLY A 17 -17.95 12.93 -10.41
CA GLY A 17 -18.72 12.23 -9.38
C GLY A 17 -18.96 10.73 -9.64
N GLU A 18 -18.40 10.18 -10.71
CA GLU A 18 -18.59 8.78 -11.11
C GLU A 18 -17.32 7.96 -10.92
N LEU A 19 -16.82 7.90 -9.68
CA LEU A 19 -15.75 6.95 -9.33
C LEU A 19 -16.35 5.56 -9.08
N LYS A 20 -16.04 4.62 -9.94
CA LYS A 20 -16.44 3.21 -9.80
C LYS A 20 -15.33 2.46 -9.03
N ASN A 21 -15.56 2.25 -7.74
CA ASN A 21 -14.60 1.61 -6.83
C ASN A 21 -15.15 0.36 -6.15
N THR A 22 -16.40 -0.04 -6.40
CA THR A 22 -16.96 -1.28 -5.86
C THR A 22 -16.79 -2.42 -6.87
N GLU A 23 -16.61 -3.65 -6.37
CA GLU A 23 -16.52 -4.85 -7.22
C GLU A 23 -17.71 -4.97 -8.18
N LYS A 24 -18.91 -4.60 -7.73
CA LYS A 24 -20.14 -4.63 -8.51
C LYS A 24 -20.19 -3.55 -9.59
N GLU A 25 -19.61 -2.37 -9.34
CA GLU A 25 -19.50 -1.28 -10.32
C GLU A 25 -18.40 -1.55 -11.36
N LEU A 26 -17.32 -2.24 -10.94
CA LEU A 26 -16.26 -2.70 -11.84
C LEU A 26 -16.74 -3.85 -12.75
N LEU A 27 -17.58 -4.74 -12.22
CA LEU A 27 -18.18 -5.83 -12.99
C LEU A 27 -19.29 -5.33 -13.97
N ASN A 28 -20.00 -4.27 -13.60
CA ASN A 28 -21.00 -3.62 -14.44
C ASN A 28 -20.41 -2.40 -15.16
N GLN A 29 -19.28 -2.58 -15.81
CA GLN A 29 -18.79 -1.55 -16.75
C GLN A 29 -19.94 -1.16 -17.69
N ASP A 30 -20.12 0.15 -17.87
CA ASP A 30 -21.09 0.68 -18.80
C ASP A 30 -20.94 -0.07 -20.15
N GLU A 31 -21.92 -0.88 -20.49
CA GLU A 31 -21.91 -1.74 -21.67
C GLU A 31 -21.68 -0.93 -22.95
N CYS A 32 -22.14 0.31 -22.96
CA CYS A 32 -21.91 1.26 -24.05
C CYS A 32 -20.41 1.57 -24.19
N PHE A 33 -19.71 1.73 -23.06
CA PHE A 33 -18.29 2.03 -23.03
C PHE A 33 -17.45 0.83 -23.47
N ARG A 34 -17.82 -0.36 -23.00
CA ARG A 34 -17.21 -1.64 -23.40
C ARG A 34 -17.33 -1.86 -24.90
N ARG A 35 -18.51 -1.67 -25.48
CA ARG A 35 -18.71 -1.79 -26.93
C ARG A 35 -17.87 -0.79 -27.71
N LYS A 36 -17.83 0.48 -27.29
CA LYS A 36 -17.01 1.51 -27.94
C LYS A 36 -15.51 1.19 -27.87
N LEU A 37 -15.04 0.64 -26.75
CA LEU A 37 -13.65 0.24 -26.62
C LEU A 37 -13.33 -0.92 -27.57
N ILE A 38 -14.19 -1.94 -27.64
CA ILE A 38 -14.06 -3.08 -28.55
C ILE A 38 -13.98 -2.60 -29.99
N ASP A 39 -14.93 -1.76 -30.43
CA ASP A 39 -14.99 -1.21 -31.78
C ASP A 39 -13.73 -0.36 -32.08
N TYR A 40 -13.26 0.42 -31.11
CA TYR A 40 -12.10 1.28 -31.27
C TYR A 40 -10.80 0.51 -31.48
N ILE A 41 -10.61 -0.61 -30.79
CA ILE A 41 -9.37 -1.42 -30.86
C ILE A 41 -9.42 -2.52 -31.94
N GLN A 42 -10.53 -2.69 -32.64
CA GLN A 42 -10.68 -3.76 -33.63
C GLN A 42 -9.66 -3.63 -34.78
N ASP A 43 -9.48 -2.43 -35.31
CA ASP A 43 -8.59 -2.16 -36.44
C ASP A 43 -7.39 -1.27 -36.07
N LYS A 44 -7.19 -0.99 -34.78
CA LYS A 44 -6.07 -0.18 -34.29
C LYS A 44 -5.07 -0.99 -33.50
N HIS A 45 -3.82 -0.64 -33.61
CA HIS A 45 -2.80 -1.20 -32.76
C HIS A 45 -3.00 -0.74 -31.32
N LEU A 46 -2.95 -1.66 -30.38
CA LEU A 46 -3.05 -1.39 -28.95
C LEU A 46 -1.69 -1.62 -28.29
N ILE A 47 -1.20 -0.59 -27.63
CA ILE A 47 0.01 -0.69 -26.79
C ILE A 47 -0.46 -0.59 -25.33
N VAL A 48 -0.23 -1.64 -24.54
CA VAL A 48 -0.52 -1.68 -23.11
C VAL A 48 0.79 -1.49 -22.35
N ILE A 49 0.86 -0.47 -21.49
CA ILE A 49 2.06 -0.15 -20.71
C ILE A 49 1.67 0.14 -19.27
N GLY A 50 2.42 -0.42 -18.30
CA GLY A 50 2.19 -0.15 -16.88
C GLY A 50 0.93 -0.79 -16.29
N TYR A 51 0.33 -1.74 -16.99
CA TYR A 51 -0.85 -2.46 -16.55
C TYR A 51 -0.57 -3.96 -16.34
N SER A 52 -0.96 -4.48 -15.18
CA SER A 52 -0.66 -5.86 -14.79
C SER A 52 -1.67 -6.91 -15.26
N GLY A 53 -2.82 -6.51 -15.83
CA GLY A 53 -3.89 -7.44 -16.25
C GLY A 53 -4.72 -8.00 -15.11
N ARG A 54 -4.82 -7.32 -13.96
CA ARG A 54 -5.56 -7.81 -12.78
C ARG A 54 -7.04 -7.45 -12.75
N ASP A 55 -7.46 -6.48 -13.54
CA ASP A 55 -8.86 -6.09 -13.63
C ASP A 55 -9.60 -7.04 -14.56
N ALA A 56 -10.40 -7.92 -14.00
CA ALA A 56 -11.15 -8.95 -14.74
C ALA A 56 -12.08 -8.33 -15.79
N SER A 57 -12.76 -7.22 -15.47
CA SER A 57 -13.70 -6.57 -16.39
C SER A 57 -13.01 -6.03 -17.65
N LEU A 58 -11.85 -5.38 -17.48
CA LEU A 58 -11.05 -4.90 -18.60
C LEU A 58 -10.44 -6.04 -19.38
N MET A 59 -9.89 -7.06 -18.70
CA MET A 59 -9.34 -8.24 -19.36
C MET A 59 -10.38 -9.00 -20.18
N ASP A 60 -11.61 -9.17 -19.68
CA ASP A 60 -12.70 -9.79 -20.41
C ASP A 60 -13.11 -8.97 -21.64
N THR A 61 -13.11 -7.65 -21.52
CA THR A 61 -13.35 -6.74 -22.66
C THR A 61 -12.28 -6.89 -23.74
N LEU A 62 -11.01 -6.97 -23.33
CA LEU A 62 -9.89 -7.18 -24.27
C LEU A 62 -9.96 -8.56 -24.92
N LYS A 63 -10.25 -9.62 -24.15
CA LYS A 63 -10.44 -10.98 -24.71
C LYS A 63 -11.58 -11.01 -25.72
N GLU A 64 -12.72 -10.37 -25.43
CA GLU A 64 -13.82 -10.25 -26.37
C GLU A 64 -13.41 -9.51 -27.64
N ALA A 65 -12.68 -8.40 -27.53
CA ALA A 65 -12.22 -7.65 -28.69
C ALA A 65 -11.25 -8.46 -29.57
N TYR A 66 -10.32 -9.18 -28.93
CA TYR A 66 -9.33 -9.97 -29.66
C TYR A 66 -9.81 -11.38 -30.06
N SER A 67 -10.98 -11.81 -29.62
CA SER A 67 -11.68 -13.00 -30.15
C SER A 67 -12.31 -12.76 -31.51
N LYS A 68 -12.47 -11.50 -31.92
CA LYS A 68 -13.03 -11.09 -33.22
C LYS A 68 -11.90 -10.87 -34.22
N LYS A 69 -12.16 -11.16 -35.52
CA LYS A 69 -11.21 -10.81 -36.59
C LYS A 69 -11.03 -9.31 -36.66
N GLY A 70 -9.81 -8.86 -36.93
CA GLY A 70 -9.46 -7.44 -37.06
C GLY A 70 -7.99 -7.25 -37.38
N GLY A 71 -7.62 -6.07 -37.89
CA GLY A 71 -6.24 -5.74 -38.29
C GLY A 71 -5.35 -5.19 -37.18
N GLY A 72 -5.89 -4.90 -36.02
CA GLY A 72 -5.15 -4.29 -34.91
C GLY A 72 -4.22 -5.28 -34.20
N ILE A 73 -2.97 -4.87 -33.98
CA ILE A 73 -1.94 -5.65 -33.28
C ILE A 73 -1.96 -5.31 -31.79
N LEU A 74 -1.76 -6.31 -30.93
CA LEU A 74 -1.59 -6.14 -29.48
C LEU A 74 -0.09 -6.14 -29.13
N TYR A 75 0.38 -5.07 -28.49
CA TYR A 75 1.69 -4.98 -27.87
C TYR A 75 1.52 -4.86 -26.36
N TRP A 76 1.82 -5.92 -25.60
CA TRP A 76 1.74 -5.90 -24.13
C TRP A 76 3.13 -5.68 -23.55
N CYS A 77 3.39 -4.46 -23.08
CA CYS A 77 4.65 -4.09 -22.44
C CYS A 77 4.59 -4.43 -20.94
N GLY A 78 5.09 -5.60 -20.58
CA GLY A 78 5.12 -6.07 -19.18
C GLY A 78 6.45 -5.75 -18.50
N TYR A 79 6.47 -5.82 -17.17
CA TYR A 79 7.70 -5.63 -16.40
C TYR A 79 8.46 -6.96 -16.30
N GLY A 80 9.66 -7.01 -16.88
CA GLY A 80 10.51 -8.21 -16.92
C GLY A 80 9.97 -9.31 -17.82
N GLU A 81 10.55 -10.50 -17.68
CA GLU A 81 10.28 -11.68 -18.54
C GLU A 81 9.02 -12.47 -18.15
N TYR A 82 8.49 -12.23 -16.96
CA TYR A 82 7.36 -13.00 -16.43
C TYR A 82 6.02 -12.52 -17.00
N ILE A 83 5.31 -13.45 -17.65
CA ILE A 83 3.96 -13.20 -18.17
C ILE A 83 2.96 -13.82 -17.20
N ASN A 84 1.97 -13.05 -16.75
CA ASN A 84 0.89 -13.63 -15.95
C ASN A 84 -0.10 -14.41 -16.84
N ALA A 85 -0.79 -15.39 -16.25
CA ALA A 85 -1.68 -16.32 -16.97
C ALA A 85 -2.81 -15.61 -17.73
N GLU A 86 -3.34 -14.49 -17.22
CA GLU A 86 -4.42 -13.73 -17.86
C GLU A 86 -3.95 -13.04 -19.14
N VAL A 87 -2.74 -12.49 -19.11
CA VAL A 87 -2.11 -11.84 -20.27
C VAL A 87 -1.71 -12.88 -21.31
N GLU A 88 -1.17 -14.01 -20.88
CA GLU A 88 -0.83 -15.12 -21.76
C GLU A 88 -2.08 -15.67 -22.47
N ASN A 89 -3.17 -15.82 -21.74
CA ASN A 89 -4.46 -16.24 -22.30
C ASN A 89 -4.97 -15.23 -23.34
N LEU A 90 -4.92 -13.92 -23.07
CA LEU A 90 -5.31 -12.89 -24.03
C LEU A 90 -4.48 -12.96 -25.32
N ILE A 91 -3.17 -13.11 -25.21
CA ILE A 91 -2.25 -13.24 -26.37
C ILE A 91 -2.61 -14.51 -27.16
N THR A 92 -2.89 -15.60 -26.48
CA THR A 92 -3.29 -16.87 -27.11
C THR A 92 -4.61 -16.73 -27.87
N ILE A 93 -5.61 -16.11 -27.27
CA ILE A 93 -6.91 -15.82 -27.92
C ILE A 93 -6.69 -14.98 -29.19
N ALA A 94 -5.89 -13.92 -29.10
CA ALA A 94 -5.62 -13.07 -30.26
C ALA A 94 -5.00 -13.86 -31.42
N LYS A 95 -3.95 -14.66 -31.16
CA LYS A 95 -3.26 -15.47 -32.15
C LYS A 95 -4.17 -16.55 -32.77
N GLN A 96 -5.00 -17.22 -31.97
CA GLN A 96 -5.98 -18.21 -32.44
C GLN A 96 -7.02 -17.60 -33.38
N ASN A 97 -7.32 -16.31 -33.24
CA ASN A 97 -8.25 -15.59 -34.11
C ASN A 97 -7.55 -14.85 -35.27
N GLY A 98 -6.28 -15.17 -35.55
CA GLY A 98 -5.54 -14.62 -36.66
C GLY A 98 -5.06 -13.18 -36.48
N ARG A 99 -4.95 -12.72 -35.22
CA ARG A 99 -4.41 -11.39 -34.88
C ARG A 99 -3.00 -11.52 -34.32
N ASP A 100 -2.14 -10.59 -34.68
CA ASP A 100 -0.80 -10.50 -34.11
C ASP A 100 -0.87 -9.96 -32.68
N ALA A 101 -0.17 -10.64 -31.76
CA ALA A 101 -0.07 -10.22 -30.37
C ALA A 101 1.31 -10.58 -29.80
N PHE A 102 1.93 -9.60 -29.14
CA PHE A 102 3.28 -9.70 -28.63
C PHE A 102 3.35 -9.31 -27.18
N TYR A 103 4.11 -10.06 -26.39
CA TYR A 103 4.60 -9.63 -25.08
C TYR A 103 5.98 -9.01 -25.27
N ILE A 104 6.17 -7.82 -24.71
CA ILE A 104 7.41 -7.07 -24.78
C ILE A 104 7.93 -6.86 -23.36
N PRO A 105 8.99 -7.56 -22.95
CA PRO A 105 9.60 -7.32 -21.64
C PRO A 105 10.18 -5.90 -21.57
N THR A 106 9.87 -5.18 -20.53
CA THR A 106 10.31 -3.80 -20.32
C THR A 106 10.83 -3.56 -18.92
N ASN A 107 11.59 -2.47 -18.74
CA ASN A 107 12.12 -2.04 -17.44
C ASN A 107 11.21 -0.99 -16.75
N GLY A 108 9.94 -0.91 -17.17
CA GLY A 108 8.95 -0.01 -16.59
C GLY A 108 8.38 1.01 -17.60
N PHE A 109 7.33 1.70 -17.14
CA PHE A 109 6.54 2.63 -17.94
C PHE A 109 7.39 3.79 -18.52
N ASP A 110 8.13 4.49 -17.66
CA ASP A 110 8.90 5.68 -18.07
C ASP A 110 9.99 5.36 -19.07
N SER A 111 10.74 4.28 -18.85
CA SER A 111 11.82 3.85 -19.75
C SER A 111 11.27 3.44 -21.11
N THR A 112 10.10 2.80 -21.14
CA THR A 112 9.45 2.35 -22.38
C THR A 112 8.93 3.53 -23.19
N LEU A 113 8.17 4.43 -22.57
CA LEU A 113 7.66 5.62 -23.24
C LEU A 113 8.78 6.52 -23.75
N ARG A 114 9.87 6.64 -22.99
CA ARG A 114 11.03 7.43 -23.38
C ARG A 114 11.69 6.87 -24.65
N LYS A 115 11.86 5.54 -24.72
CA LYS A 115 12.39 4.89 -25.94
C LYS A 115 11.48 5.09 -27.14
N ILE A 116 10.17 4.92 -26.97
CA ILE A 116 9.19 5.17 -28.04
C ILE A 116 9.26 6.64 -28.48
N ALA A 117 9.28 7.58 -27.54
CA ALA A 117 9.37 8.99 -27.82
C ALA A 117 10.66 9.34 -28.61
N GLN A 118 11.80 8.79 -28.22
CA GLN A 118 13.06 8.98 -28.96
C GLN A 118 12.95 8.57 -30.40
N ILE A 119 12.39 7.38 -30.69
CA ILE A 119 12.23 6.88 -32.06
C ILE A 119 11.29 7.78 -32.88
N VAL A 120 10.15 8.17 -32.29
CA VAL A 120 9.14 8.99 -32.99
C VAL A 120 9.61 10.42 -33.25
N VAL A 121 10.54 10.95 -32.45
CA VAL A 121 10.99 12.35 -32.53
C VAL A 121 12.34 12.50 -33.23
N GLU A 122 13.01 11.39 -33.59
CA GLU A 122 14.32 11.42 -34.29
C GLU A 122 14.32 12.32 -35.54
N GLU A 123 13.18 12.41 -36.22
CA GLU A 123 12.99 13.24 -37.41
C GLU A 123 12.64 14.69 -37.14
N ASN A 124 12.37 15.06 -35.88
CA ASN A 124 11.90 16.40 -35.49
C ASN A 124 12.89 17.12 -34.57
N ASN A 125 13.78 17.91 -35.13
CA ASN A 125 14.89 18.57 -34.42
C ASN A 125 14.48 19.46 -33.23
N SER A 126 13.27 20.05 -33.23
CA SER A 126 12.80 20.90 -32.09
C SER A 126 12.33 20.07 -30.91
N LEU A 127 11.52 19.04 -31.17
CA LEU A 127 11.03 18.12 -30.15
C LEU A 127 12.16 17.24 -29.58
N ASN A 128 13.14 16.90 -30.42
CA ASN A 128 14.33 16.14 -30.00
C ASN A 128 15.17 16.92 -28.96
N LYS A 129 15.32 18.25 -29.14
CA LYS A 129 16.00 19.10 -28.16
C LYS A 129 15.27 19.16 -26.81
N GLU A 130 13.94 19.22 -26.81
CA GLU A 130 13.13 19.17 -25.58
C GLU A 130 13.24 17.81 -24.90
N LEU A 131 13.22 16.71 -25.66
CA LEU A 131 13.35 15.35 -25.15
C LEU A 131 14.75 15.11 -24.54
N ILE A 132 15.81 15.61 -25.19
CA ILE A 132 17.18 15.55 -24.67
C ILE A 132 17.29 16.40 -23.39
N GLY A 133 16.63 17.57 -23.35
CA GLY A 133 16.54 18.39 -22.14
C GLY A 133 15.96 17.66 -20.95
N LEU A 134 14.90 16.85 -21.18
CA LEU A 134 14.32 15.98 -20.16
C LEU A 134 15.28 14.84 -19.73
N HIS A 135 16.17 14.40 -20.61
CA HIS A 135 17.20 13.41 -20.27
C HIS A 135 18.29 13.95 -19.36
N LEU A 136 18.70 15.18 -19.57
CA LEU A 136 19.79 15.80 -18.79
C LEU A 136 19.33 16.15 -17.36
N THR A 137 18.01 16.30 -17.15
CA THR A 137 17.44 16.55 -15.82
C THR A 137 17.21 15.26 -15.01
N ASN A 138 17.32 14.07 -15.64
CA ASN A 138 17.01 12.78 -15.00
C ASN A 138 18.24 11.89 -14.75
N ASN A 139 19.47 12.36 -15.02
CA ASN A 139 20.66 11.67 -14.57
C ASN A 139 20.97 12.03 -13.12
N ASP A 140 20.58 11.11 -12.23
CA ASP A 140 21.17 10.87 -10.92
C ASP A 140 21.17 11.97 -9.84
N LYS A 141 20.23 12.85 -9.89
CA LYS A 141 19.72 13.48 -8.64
C LYS A 141 18.25 13.72 -8.88
N GLU A 142 17.40 13.07 -8.09
CA GLU A 142 16.09 13.64 -7.79
C GLU A 142 16.37 15.06 -7.26
N THR A 143 16.50 16.01 -8.15
CA THR A 143 16.44 17.40 -7.79
C THR A 143 14.99 17.64 -7.42
N PHE A 144 14.69 17.43 -6.16
CA PHE A 144 13.60 18.13 -5.54
C PHE A 144 13.81 19.61 -5.89
N THR A 145 13.06 20.09 -6.88
CA THR A 145 12.88 21.52 -7.02
C THR A 145 12.20 21.92 -5.71
N PRO A 146 12.86 22.65 -4.82
CA PRO A 146 12.18 23.09 -3.62
C PRO A 146 11.00 23.92 -4.09
N PHE A 147 9.79 23.40 -3.92
CA PHE A 147 8.61 24.22 -4.00
C PHE A 147 8.79 25.25 -2.90
N ASP A 148 8.97 26.50 -3.29
CA ASP A 148 8.90 27.61 -2.36
C ASP A 148 7.44 27.73 -1.90
N LEU A 149 7.10 26.90 -0.93
CA LEU A 149 5.80 26.89 -0.28
C LEU A 149 5.78 28.13 0.61
N ASN A 150 5.29 29.23 0.05
CA ASN A 150 4.94 30.38 0.88
C ASN A 150 3.98 29.91 1.99
N PRO A 151 4.41 29.85 3.26
CA PRO A 151 3.63 29.24 4.34
C PRO A 151 2.26 29.90 4.54
N GLU A 152 2.05 31.12 4.10
CA GLU A 152 0.76 31.82 4.16
C GLU A 152 -0.30 31.30 3.16
N ARG A 153 0.12 30.55 2.12
CA ARG A 153 -0.78 29.96 1.13
C ARG A 153 -1.09 28.46 1.35
N VAL A 154 -0.53 27.85 2.38
CA VAL A 154 -0.52 26.39 2.61
C VAL A 154 -1.84 25.83 3.17
N ASN A 155 -2.85 26.63 3.43
CA ASN A 155 -4.15 26.16 3.95
C ASN A 155 -4.93 25.20 3.03
N LYS A 156 -4.45 24.96 1.81
CA LYS A 156 -5.10 24.05 0.84
C LYS A 156 -4.29 22.80 0.52
N VAL A 157 -3.10 22.62 1.10
CA VAL A 157 -2.23 21.45 0.86
C VAL A 157 -2.44 20.44 1.95
N LEU A 158 -2.45 19.14 1.60
CA LEU A 158 -2.47 18.06 2.58
C LEU A 158 -1.16 18.04 3.35
N LYS A 159 -1.25 17.93 4.68
CA LYS A 159 -0.08 17.68 5.52
C LYS A 159 0.45 16.28 5.27
N SER A 160 1.76 16.11 5.40
CA SER A 160 2.38 14.79 5.35
C SER A 160 1.87 13.93 6.51
N ASN A 161 1.50 12.69 6.20
CA ASN A 161 1.16 11.66 7.18
C ASN A 161 2.30 10.63 7.35
N ILE A 162 3.50 10.97 6.90
CA ILE A 162 4.69 10.12 6.86
C ILE A 162 5.71 10.68 7.85
N PHE A 163 6.20 9.84 8.76
CA PHE A 163 7.13 10.20 9.83
C PHE A 163 8.31 9.25 9.82
N ARG A 164 9.53 9.76 9.86
CA ARG A 164 10.72 8.89 9.94
C ARG A 164 10.66 8.04 11.19
N ILE A 165 10.96 6.74 11.07
CA ILE A 165 11.02 5.81 12.19
C ILE A 165 12.35 5.08 12.23
N GLU A 166 12.92 4.96 13.43
CA GLU A 166 14.06 4.11 13.74
C GLU A 166 13.56 2.93 14.58
N PHE A 167 14.00 1.73 14.24
CA PHE A 167 13.62 0.49 14.92
C PHE A 167 14.63 0.10 15.98
N PRO A 168 14.29 -0.80 16.94
CA PRO A 168 15.27 -1.41 17.81
C PRO A 168 16.37 -2.12 17.03
N ASP A 169 17.59 -2.06 17.54
CA ASP A 169 18.76 -2.68 16.88
C ASP A 169 18.72 -4.20 16.90
N GLU A 170 18.04 -4.79 17.90
CA GLU A 170 18.02 -6.23 18.16
C GLU A 170 16.59 -6.74 18.40
N VAL A 171 16.45 -8.05 18.26
CA VAL A 171 15.23 -8.80 18.54
C VAL A 171 15.57 -10.13 19.19
N PHE A 172 14.71 -10.66 20.06
CA PHE A 172 14.85 -12.02 20.57
C PHE A 172 14.43 -13.05 19.53
N VAL A 173 15.28 -14.10 19.40
CA VAL A 173 15.04 -15.21 18.47
C VAL A 173 15.32 -16.53 19.18
N PHE A 174 14.44 -17.50 19.01
CA PHE A 174 14.60 -18.83 19.58
C PHE A 174 13.95 -19.90 18.70
N ASP A 175 14.56 -21.09 18.74
CA ASP A 175 14.05 -22.25 18.03
C ASP A 175 12.82 -22.82 18.76
N VAL A 176 11.89 -23.38 18.04
CA VAL A 176 10.64 -23.91 18.59
C VAL A 176 10.26 -25.24 17.95
N ASN A 177 9.62 -26.09 18.74
CA ASN A 177 9.02 -27.32 18.27
C ASN A 177 7.50 -27.16 18.13
N ILE A 178 7.06 -26.48 17.05
CA ILE A 178 5.64 -26.33 16.70
C ILE A 178 5.37 -27.12 15.44
N GLN A 179 4.60 -28.22 15.54
CA GLN A 179 4.37 -29.14 14.44
C GLN A 179 3.39 -28.62 13.39
N ASN A 180 2.34 -27.90 13.80
CA ASN A 180 1.29 -27.44 12.90
C ASN A 180 0.88 -25.99 13.14
N LYS A 181 0.56 -25.25 12.06
CA LYS A 181 -0.02 -23.91 12.06
C LYS A 181 0.71 -22.92 13.02
N PRO A 182 2.02 -22.68 12.85
CA PRO A 182 2.79 -21.85 13.78
C PRO A 182 2.23 -20.44 13.93
N TRP A 183 1.66 -19.85 12.89
CA TRP A 183 1.01 -18.54 12.94
C TRP A 183 -0.19 -18.53 13.88
N LYS A 184 -1.06 -19.52 13.78
CA LYS A 184 -2.23 -19.63 14.66
C LYS A 184 -1.82 -19.79 16.12
N TYR A 185 -0.86 -20.68 16.37
CA TYR A 185 -0.33 -20.89 17.71
C TYR A 185 0.25 -19.61 18.33
N VAL A 186 1.09 -18.88 17.59
CA VAL A 186 1.68 -17.64 18.09
C VAL A 186 0.62 -16.56 18.29
N ASP A 187 -0.32 -16.40 17.35
CA ASP A 187 -1.39 -15.42 17.48
C ASP A 187 -2.26 -15.66 18.72
N GLU A 188 -2.67 -16.89 18.99
CA GLU A 188 -3.44 -17.24 20.18
C GLU A 188 -2.71 -16.91 21.50
N LYS A 189 -1.37 -16.93 21.51
CA LYS A 189 -0.56 -16.63 22.69
C LYS A 189 -0.29 -15.14 22.90
N VAL A 190 -0.23 -14.33 21.84
CA VAL A 190 0.31 -12.96 21.95
C VAL A 190 -0.62 -11.85 21.43
N LEU A 191 -1.69 -12.18 20.68
CA LEU A 191 -2.47 -11.16 19.97
C LEU A 191 -3.05 -10.11 20.92
N GLU A 192 -3.70 -10.53 22.00
CA GLU A 192 -4.36 -9.63 22.95
C GLU A 192 -3.48 -9.19 24.13
N ARG A 193 -2.18 -9.44 24.07
CA ARG A 193 -1.21 -9.06 25.09
C ARG A 193 -0.47 -7.79 24.69
N LEU A 194 -0.30 -6.90 25.64
CA LEU A 194 0.46 -5.64 25.45
C LEU A 194 1.96 -5.78 25.81
N ASP A 195 2.34 -6.82 26.55
CA ASP A 195 3.68 -7.03 27.12
C ASP A 195 4.60 -7.86 26.22
N ILE A 196 4.05 -8.45 25.15
CA ILE A 196 4.81 -9.29 24.22
C ILE A 196 4.27 -9.14 22.79
N SER A 197 5.17 -9.11 21.81
CA SER A 197 4.88 -9.26 20.38
C SER A 197 5.76 -10.36 19.81
N ALA A 198 5.19 -11.26 19.01
CA ALA A 198 5.93 -12.36 18.41
C ALA A 198 5.37 -12.77 17.07
N VAL A 199 6.23 -13.32 16.20
CA VAL A 199 5.86 -13.93 14.92
C VAL A 199 6.69 -15.17 14.67
N PRO A 200 6.14 -16.21 14.02
CA PRO A 200 6.93 -17.32 13.52
C PRO A 200 7.64 -16.92 12.22
N TYR A 201 8.93 -17.19 12.16
CA TYR A 201 9.75 -16.95 10.98
C TYR A 201 10.91 -17.94 10.88
N ASN A 202 11.08 -18.62 9.75
CA ASN A 202 12.15 -19.60 9.49
C ASN A 202 12.30 -20.68 10.57
N LYS A 203 11.20 -21.30 11.00
CA LYS A 203 11.14 -22.32 12.07
C LYS A 203 11.56 -21.79 13.45
N GLN A 204 11.70 -20.50 13.61
CA GLN A 204 12.00 -19.80 14.85
C GLN A 204 10.83 -18.90 15.24
N ILE A 205 10.78 -18.48 16.49
CA ILE A 205 9.96 -17.34 16.90
C ILE A 205 10.87 -16.13 17.06
N TRP A 206 10.42 -15.02 16.50
CA TRP A 206 11.01 -13.69 16.64
C TRP A 206 10.13 -12.88 17.54
N SER A 207 10.67 -12.28 18.61
CA SER A 207 9.86 -11.66 19.65
C SER A 207 10.49 -10.40 20.23
N PHE A 208 9.64 -9.44 20.55
CA PHE A 208 9.91 -8.35 21.47
C PHE A 208 9.12 -8.57 22.77
N GLY A 209 9.73 -8.29 23.91
CA GLY A 209 9.14 -8.45 25.23
C GLY A 209 10.21 -8.66 26.29
N GLN A 210 9.82 -8.80 27.54
CA GLN A 210 10.74 -9.21 28.61
C GLN A 210 11.04 -10.71 28.52
N LEU A 211 12.24 -11.12 28.90
CA LEU A 211 12.72 -12.48 28.73
C LEU A 211 11.91 -13.50 29.54
N ASP A 212 11.49 -13.13 30.75
CA ASP A 212 10.65 -13.93 31.62
C ASP A 212 9.23 -14.09 31.06
N VAL A 213 8.68 -13.05 30.45
CA VAL A 213 7.39 -13.10 29.74
C VAL A 213 7.48 -14.06 28.54
N ILE A 214 8.55 -13.97 27.75
CA ILE A 214 8.78 -14.87 26.61
C ILE A 214 8.86 -16.33 27.09
N ARG A 215 9.59 -16.60 28.19
CA ARG A 215 9.68 -17.94 28.78
C ARG A 215 8.33 -18.44 29.32
N THR A 216 7.56 -17.57 29.93
CA THR A 216 6.23 -17.92 30.42
C THR A 216 5.26 -18.27 29.28
N VAL A 217 5.31 -17.50 28.18
CA VAL A 217 4.37 -17.66 27.05
C VAL A 217 4.72 -18.85 26.16
N PHE A 218 6.03 -19.09 25.93
CA PHE A 218 6.51 -20.07 24.95
C PHE A 218 7.32 -21.21 25.54
N GLY A 219 7.49 -21.27 26.88
CA GLY A 219 8.38 -22.23 27.55
C GLY A 219 8.16 -23.69 27.16
N GLU A 220 6.90 -24.07 26.90
CA GLU A 220 6.51 -25.43 26.50
C GLU A 220 7.08 -25.84 25.12
N VAL A 221 7.34 -24.86 24.23
CA VAL A 221 7.75 -25.11 22.84
C VAL A 221 9.16 -24.65 22.52
N ILE A 222 9.81 -23.91 23.43
CA ILE A 222 11.20 -23.44 23.24
C ILE A 222 12.14 -24.65 23.16
N ASN A 223 12.97 -24.66 22.11
CA ASN A 223 14.03 -25.64 21.93
C ASN A 223 15.39 -24.94 21.94
N GLY A 224 16.15 -25.06 23.04
CA GLY A 224 17.44 -24.41 23.21
C GLY A 224 17.35 -22.99 23.80
N ASP A 225 18.30 -22.12 23.44
CA ASP A 225 18.48 -20.81 24.05
C ASP A 225 17.72 -19.70 23.32
N ILE A 226 17.25 -18.71 24.09
CA ILE A 226 16.76 -17.47 23.56
C ILE A 226 17.95 -16.53 23.32
N LYS A 227 18.15 -16.11 22.06
CA LYS A 227 19.30 -15.28 21.65
C LYS A 227 18.80 -13.90 21.17
N ARG A 228 19.61 -12.86 21.36
CA ARG A 228 19.43 -11.58 20.68
C ARG A 228 20.11 -11.63 19.31
N LYS A 229 19.42 -11.19 18.27
CA LYS A 229 19.96 -11.07 16.92
C LYS A 229 19.79 -9.64 16.41
N PRO A 230 20.77 -9.11 15.65
CA PRO A 230 20.63 -7.81 15.00
C PRO A 230 19.44 -7.78 14.03
N LEU A 231 18.71 -6.68 14.02
CA LEU A 231 17.60 -6.44 13.11
C LEU A 231 18.07 -5.88 11.76
N ALA A 232 19.26 -5.29 11.71
CA ALA A 232 19.81 -4.61 10.53
C ALA A 232 19.94 -5.50 9.29
N ASP A 233 20.12 -6.81 9.47
CA ASP A 233 20.28 -7.79 8.38
C ASP A 233 18.95 -8.24 7.75
N ILE A 234 17.82 -7.70 8.21
CA ILE A 234 16.51 -8.20 7.84
C ILE A 234 15.81 -7.23 6.90
N LYS A 235 15.45 -7.73 5.74
CA LYS A 235 14.61 -6.98 4.79
C LYS A 235 13.20 -6.79 5.40
N ILE A 236 12.87 -5.56 5.83
CA ILE A 236 11.57 -5.19 6.41
C ILE A 236 10.38 -5.50 5.47
N TYR A 237 10.62 -5.70 4.19
CA TYR A 237 9.65 -6.24 3.24
C TYR A 237 9.23 -7.69 3.51
N ASN A 238 9.90 -8.38 4.45
CA ASN A 238 9.41 -9.67 4.92
C ASN A 238 8.12 -9.47 5.71
N THR A 239 7.04 -10.09 5.25
CA THR A 239 5.68 -9.94 5.82
C THR A 239 5.65 -10.28 7.32
N ALA A 240 6.42 -11.27 7.77
CA ALA A 240 6.47 -11.67 9.18
C ALA A 240 7.12 -10.57 10.04
N ILE A 241 8.27 -10.07 9.61
CA ILE A 241 9.01 -9.04 10.35
C ILE A 241 8.27 -7.70 10.34
N SER A 242 7.71 -7.31 9.20
CA SER A 242 6.86 -6.11 9.12
C SER A 242 5.68 -6.20 10.08
N ARG A 243 5.03 -7.37 10.19
CA ARG A 243 3.94 -7.62 11.13
C ARG A 243 4.41 -7.53 12.59
N LEU A 244 5.58 -8.10 12.91
CA LEU A 244 6.17 -8.00 14.24
C LEU A 244 6.39 -6.54 14.63
N LEU A 245 7.05 -5.76 13.78
CA LEU A 245 7.37 -4.35 14.03
C LEU A 245 6.10 -3.49 14.15
N LEU A 246 5.13 -3.68 13.26
CA LEU A 246 3.84 -2.95 13.32
C LEU A 246 3.08 -3.27 14.59
N SER A 247 2.96 -4.54 14.95
CA SER A 247 2.30 -4.95 16.18
C SER A 247 3.01 -4.37 17.41
N THR A 248 4.34 -4.40 17.43
CA THR A 248 5.14 -3.90 18.54
C THR A 248 4.99 -2.39 18.73
N ILE A 249 5.15 -1.60 17.66
CA ILE A 249 4.98 -0.14 17.75
C ILE A 249 3.54 0.24 18.09
N CYS A 250 2.56 -0.47 17.55
CA CYS A 250 1.15 -0.25 17.84
C CYS A 250 0.84 -0.45 19.33
N LYS A 251 1.33 -1.54 19.92
CA LYS A 251 1.19 -1.84 21.36
C LYS A 251 1.93 -0.82 22.23
N SER A 252 3.15 -0.42 21.84
CA SER A 252 3.94 0.58 22.56
C SER A 252 3.25 1.95 22.56
N LEU A 253 2.74 2.39 21.41
CA LEU A 253 1.97 3.63 21.29
C LEU A 253 0.67 3.58 22.10
N ALA A 254 -0.01 2.43 22.09
CA ALA A 254 -1.24 2.24 22.87
C ALA A 254 -1.00 2.40 24.38
N GLN A 255 0.00 1.71 24.90
CA GLN A 255 0.36 1.79 26.32
C GLN A 255 0.83 3.21 26.71
N SER A 256 1.73 3.79 25.91
CA SER A 256 2.33 5.09 26.22
C SER A 256 1.33 6.25 26.20
N ASN A 257 0.22 6.14 25.47
CA ASN A 257 -0.74 7.21 25.26
C ASN A 257 -2.17 6.83 25.72
N ASN A 258 -2.32 5.74 26.45
CA ASN A 258 -3.62 5.23 26.93
C ASN A 258 -4.65 5.09 25.80
N LEU A 259 -4.24 4.44 24.69
CA LEU A 259 -5.08 4.20 23.51
C LEU A 259 -5.54 2.74 23.48
N LYS A 260 -6.65 2.51 22.81
CA LYS A 260 -7.08 1.17 22.40
C LYS A 260 -6.41 0.75 21.10
N THR A 261 -6.25 -0.56 20.91
CA THR A 261 -5.60 -1.12 19.74
C THR A 261 -6.20 -2.46 19.33
N ASN A 262 -6.12 -2.77 18.02
CA ASN A 262 -6.38 -4.11 17.51
C ASN A 262 -5.15 -5.04 17.64
N PHE A 263 -4.12 -4.61 18.36
CA PHE A 263 -2.83 -5.30 18.57
C PHE A 263 -2.03 -5.59 17.29
N LYS A 264 -2.48 -5.12 16.15
CA LYS A 264 -1.82 -5.33 14.84
C LYS A 264 -1.27 -4.03 14.26
N ASN A 265 -2.15 -3.11 13.93
CA ASN A 265 -1.75 -1.87 13.26
C ASN A 265 -2.78 -0.74 13.38
N LYS A 266 -3.76 -0.85 14.27
CA LYS A 266 -4.79 0.17 14.44
C LYS A 266 -4.83 0.67 15.88
N LEU A 267 -5.01 1.98 16.04
CA LEU A 267 -5.14 2.69 17.31
C LEU A 267 -6.39 3.55 17.31
N TRP A 268 -7.10 3.64 18.44
CA TRP A 268 -8.23 4.56 18.61
C TRP A 268 -8.34 5.10 20.03
N ILE A 269 -9.11 6.18 20.16
CA ILE A 269 -9.44 6.84 21.42
C ILE A 269 -10.83 6.38 21.82
N GLU A 270 -10.97 5.74 22.99
CA GLU A 270 -12.23 5.16 23.44
C GLU A 270 -13.34 6.20 23.68
N ASP A 271 -12.96 7.38 24.17
CA ASP A 271 -13.90 8.47 24.45
C ASP A 271 -14.21 9.35 23.23
N ASN A 272 -13.55 9.12 22.10
CA ASN A 272 -13.75 9.90 20.88
C ASN A 272 -14.50 9.09 19.83
N PHE A 273 -15.82 9.14 19.87
CA PHE A 273 -16.69 8.39 18.96
C PHE A 273 -17.76 9.28 18.31
N ARG A 274 -18.31 8.78 17.23
CA ARG A 274 -19.47 9.33 16.51
C ARG A 274 -20.49 8.23 16.29
N ASN A 275 -21.76 8.62 16.20
CA ASN A 275 -22.79 7.71 15.73
C ASN A 275 -22.97 7.88 14.21
N ILE A 276 -22.68 6.83 13.45
CA ILE A 276 -22.82 6.79 12.00
C ILE A 276 -23.67 5.57 11.65
N ALA A 277 -24.78 5.76 10.94
CA ALA A 277 -25.72 4.69 10.58
C ALA A 277 -26.10 3.79 11.78
N TYR A 278 -26.44 4.43 12.91
CA TYR A 278 -26.80 3.77 14.18
C TYR A 278 -25.68 2.93 14.83
N GLN A 279 -24.45 3.05 14.34
CA GLN A 279 -23.28 2.39 14.91
C GLN A 279 -22.40 3.38 15.66
N LYS A 280 -21.89 2.97 16.84
CA LYS A 280 -20.87 3.69 17.57
C LYS A 280 -19.53 3.45 16.91
N VAL A 281 -18.94 4.51 16.34
CA VAL A 281 -17.72 4.47 15.53
C VAL A 281 -16.66 5.35 16.15
N TYR A 282 -15.53 4.79 16.50
CA TYR A 282 -14.37 5.50 17.06
C TYR A 282 -13.52 6.10 15.96
N ASN A 283 -12.96 7.28 16.23
CA ASN A 283 -11.89 7.84 15.41
C ASN A 283 -10.60 7.04 15.62
N ALA A 284 -10.08 6.46 14.56
CA ALA A 284 -8.93 5.58 14.61
C ALA A 284 -7.88 5.98 13.58
N ILE A 285 -6.66 5.52 13.78
CA ILE A 285 -5.61 5.53 12.77
C ILE A 285 -5.17 4.11 12.46
N ARG A 286 -4.73 3.93 11.21
CA ARG A 286 -4.04 2.73 10.76
C ARG A 286 -2.59 3.05 10.48
N LEU A 287 -1.71 2.24 11.04
CA LEU A 287 -0.26 2.33 10.88
C LEU A 287 0.19 1.41 9.76
N SER A 288 1.15 1.87 8.98
CA SER A 288 1.91 1.07 8.01
C SER A 288 3.34 1.59 7.92
N PHE A 289 4.23 0.81 7.29
CA PHE A 289 5.61 1.24 7.04
C PHE A 289 5.88 1.33 5.56
N ASP A 290 6.77 2.24 5.20
CA ASP A 290 7.39 2.31 3.87
C ASP A 290 8.88 2.60 4.00
N LYS A 291 9.63 2.34 2.92
CA LYS A 291 11.04 2.65 2.82
C LYS A 291 11.27 3.59 1.64
N ILE A 292 11.72 4.81 1.93
CA ILE A 292 11.95 5.84 0.93
C ILE A 292 13.42 6.25 1.03
N SER A 293 14.16 6.17 -0.08
CA SER A 293 15.59 6.54 -0.16
C SER A 293 16.49 5.89 0.91
N GLY A 294 16.17 4.64 1.28
CA GLY A 294 16.93 3.89 2.28
C GLY A 294 16.45 4.04 3.72
N GLU A 295 15.68 5.07 4.04
CA GLU A 295 15.15 5.37 5.36
C GLU A 295 13.74 4.78 5.55
N TYR A 296 13.39 4.45 6.80
CA TYR A 296 12.08 3.90 7.12
C TYR A 296 11.13 4.97 7.62
N TYR A 297 9.88 4.83 7.21
CA TYR A 297 8.82 5.78 7.55
C TYR A 297 7.60 5.06 8.10
N LEU A 298 7.06 5.60 9.18
CA LEU A 298 5.75 5.25 9.72
C LEU A 298 4.71 6.11 9.00
N ILE A 299 3.73 5.46 8.40
CA ILE A 299 2.61 6.12 7.73
C ILE A 299 1.39 6.02 8.64
N ILE A 300 0.78 7.17 8.92
CA ILE A 300 -0.42 7.28 9.74
C ILE A 300 -1.60 7.62 8.85
N ASN A 301 -2.49 6.67 8.63
CA ASN A 301 -3.70 6.88 7.84
C ASN A 301 -4.93 7.03 8.74
N PRO A 302 -5.82 7.99 8.47
CA PRO A 302 -7.13 8.02 9.10
C PRO A 302 -7.86 6.69 8.92
N ASP A 303 -8.50 6.25 10.00
CA ASP A 303 -9.30 5.02 9.99
C ASP A 303 -10.43 5.15 11.03
N PHE A 304 -11.24 4.14 11.13
CA PHE A 304 -12.29 4.05 12.12
C PHE A 304 -12.34 2.64 12.73
N GLU A 305 -12.91 2.54 13.93
CA GLU A 305 -13.16 1.27 14.60
C GLU A 305 -14.59 1.23 15.14
N PHE A 306 -15.16 0.04 15.21
CA PHE A 306 -16.51 -0.13 15.74
C PHE A 306 -16.47 -0.57 17.20
N ALA A 307 -17.49 -0.15 17.97
CA ALA A 307 -17.68 -0.68 19.31
C ALA A 307 -18.11 -2.16 19.32
N ASN A 308 -18.77 -2.60 18.23
CA ASN A 308 -19.18 -3.99 18.01
C ASN A 308 -18.38 -4.57 16.85
N SER A 309 -17.75 -5.74 17.04
CA SER A 309 -16.95 -6.43 16.02
C SER A 309 -17.77 -7.23 15.00
N ASP A 310 -19.02 -7.60 15.36
CA ASP A 310 -19.84 -8.53 14.59
C ASP A 310 -20.80 -7.81 13.64
N LEU A 311 -20.26 -6.96 12.77
CA LEU A 311 -21.05 -6.20 11.81
C LEU A 311 -20.97 -6.81 10.40
N GLU A 312 -22.08 -6.73 9.68
CA GLU A 312 -22.13 -7.10 8.28
C GLU A 312 -21.21 -6.22 7.42
N LYS A 313 -20.57 -6.80 6.42
CA LYS A 313 -19.67 -6.08 5.51
C LYS A 313 -20.31 -4.86 4.85
N SER A 314 -21.59 -4.93 4.53
CA SER A 314 -22.39 -3.83 3.98
C SER A 314 -22.46 -2.62 4.92
N ILE A 315 -22.64 -2.84 6.23
CA ILE A 315 -22.65 -1.79 7.24
C ILE A 315 -21.26 -1.16 7.35
N ILE A 316 -20.22 -1.98 7.42
CA ILE A 316 -18.82 -1.51 7.48
C ILE A 316 -18.50 -0.62 6.29
N GLN A 317 -18.89 -1.03 5.08
CA GLN A 317 -18.67 -0.26 3.86
C GLN A 317 -19.41 1.08 3.86
N ASN A 318 -20.69 1.09 4.21
CA ASN A 318 -21.50 2.30 4.26
C ASN A 318 -20.99 3.31 5.29
N VAL A 319 -20.59 2.82 6.46
CA VAL A 319 -19.97 3.66 7.50
C VAL A 319 -18.64 4.22 7.01
N GLY A 320 -17.81 3.40 6.33
CA GLY A 320 -16.54 3.83 5.75
C GLY A 320 -16.73 4.97 4.75
N ILE A 321 -17.65 4.82 3.81
CA ILE A 321 -17.99 5.88 2.85
C ILE A 321 -18.40 7.17 3.59
N SER A 322 -19.30 7.07 4.56
CA SER A 322 -19.78 8.24 5.34
C SER A 322 -18.68 8.88 6.19
N PHE A 323 -17.75 8.08 6.70
CA PHE A 323 -16.63 8.56 7.50
C PHE A 323 -15.64 9.33 6.65
N PHE A 324 -15.18 8.74 5.53
CA PHE A 324 -14.16 9.33 4.68
C PHE A 324 -14.68 10.47 3.80
N HIS A 325 -15.94 10.43 3.37
CA HIS A 325 -16.54 11.50 2.59
C HIS A 325 -16.51 12.88 3.30
N LYS A 326 -16.41 12.91 4.63
CA LYS A 326 -16.32 14.13 5.42
C LYS A 326 -14.89 14.57 5.73
N LEU A 327 -13.87 13.83 5.28
CA LEU A 327 -12.47 14.16 5.49
C LEU A 327 -11.92 14.99 4.32
N TRP A 328 -12.42 16.22 4.16
CA TRP A 328 -11.83 17.20 3.26
C TRP A 328 -10.43 17.62 3.73
N ASN A 329 -9.61 18.21 2.87
CA ASN A 329 -8.22 18.55 3.15
C ASN A 329 -7.99 19.24 4.51
N ASN A 330 -8.83 20.21 4.88
CA ASN A 330 -8.75 20.89 6.17
C ASN A 330 -9.07 19.94 7.34
N LYS A 331 -10.09 19.10 7.21
CA LYS A 331 -10.46 18.11 8.24
C LYS A 331 -9.45 16.98 8.33
N PHE A 332 -8.88 16.55 7.21
CA PHE A 332 -7.80 15.59 7.17
C PHE A 332 -6.56 16.15 7.89
N ASN A 333 -6.16 17.40 7.59
CA ASN A 333 -5.04 18.07 8.24
C ASN A 333 -5.27 18.25 9.75
N GLU A 334 -6.48 18.62 10.16
CA GLU A 334 -6.87 18.72 11.57
C GLU A 334 -6.78 17.35 12.26
N TYR A 335 -7.28 16.31 11.61
CA TYR A 335 -7.24 14.94 12.10
C TYR A 335 -5.81 14.44 12.32
N LEU A 336 -4.94 14.60 11.32
CA LEU A 336 -3.53 14.24 11.41
C LEU A 336 -2.80 15.04 12.48
N GLU A 337 -3.05 16.35 12.58
CA GLU A 337 -2.40 17.20 13.57
C GLU A 337 -2.78 16.80 15.01
N ASN A 338 -4.04 16.43 15.24
CA ASN A 338 -4.46 15.94 16.55
C ASN A 338 -3.75 14.63 16.91
N TRP A 339 -3.62 13.70 15.97
CA TRP A 339 -2.86 12.47 16.18
C TRP A 339 -1.35 12.72 16.34
N ARG A 340 -0.77 13.62 15.53
CA ARG A 340 0.63 14.01 15.68
C ARG A 340 0.91 14.60 17.07
N LYS A 341 0.05 15.50 17.54
CA LYS A 341 0.15 16.06 18.90
C LYS A 341 0.08 14.99 19.97
N LEU A 342 -0.87 14.07 19.85
CA LEU A 342 -1.06 12.99 20.81
C LEU A 342 0.14 12.03 20.84
N LEU A 343 0.66 11.67 19.67
CA LEU A 343 1.69 10.63 19.55
C LEU A 343 3.12 11.16 19.59
N MET A 344 3.40 12.41 19.21
CA MET A 344 4.78 12.84 18.93
C MET A 344 5.19 14.12 19.64
N VAL A 345 4.27 14.93 20.16
CA VAL A 345 4.64 16.16 20.86
C VAL A 345 5.07 15.83 22.28
N GLY A 346 6.30 16.23 22.61
CA GLY A 346 6.90 15.96 23.92
C GLY A 346 7.45 14.55 24.14
N LYS A 347 7.24 13.63 23.17
CA LYS A 347 7.75 12.25 23.23
C LYS A 347 8.00 11.73 21.83
N ASN A 348 9.22 11.32 21.57
CA ASN A 348 9.61 10.75 20.28
C ASN A 348 10.28 9.36 20.39
N ILE A 349 10.50 8.87 21.61
CA ILE A 349 11.06 7.54 21.88
C ILE A 349 10.02 6.72 22.61
N TYR A 350 9.77 5.53 22.10
CA TYR A 350 8.80 4.57 22.60
C TYR A 350 9.48 3.25 22.94
N GLU A 351 9.55 2.93 24.21
CA GLU A 351 10.08 1.66 24.69
C GLU A 351 9.00 0.57 24.65
N TYR A 352 9.42 -0.65 24.36
CA TYR A 352 8.52 -1.80 24.37
C TYR A 352 9.14 -3.00 25.14
N PRO A 353 8.39 -3.67 26.03
CA PRO A 353 7.14 -3.17 26.61
C PRO A 353 7.31 -1.83 27.32
N TYR A 354 6.25 -1.08 27.50
CA TYR A 354 6.30 0.25 28.08
C TYR A 354 6.94 0.21 29.48
N ASP A 355 7.90 1.10 29.73
CA ASP A 355 8.62 1.28 31.01
C ASP A 355 9.26 -0.01 31.58
N SER A 356 9.71 -0.90 30.69
CA SER A 356 10.21 -2.23 31.07
C SER A 356 11.71 -2.33 31.23
N GLY A 357 12.49 -1.33 30.78
CA GLY A 357 13.95 -1.37 30.77
C GLY A 357 14.55 -2.40 29.82
N THR A 358 13.76 -2.96 28.87
CA THR A 358 14.24 -3.98 27.92
C THR A 358 15.23 -3.44 26.90
N GLY A 359 15.22 -2.11 26.66
CA GLY A 359 16.03 -1.45 25.65
C GLY A 359 15.47 -1.51 24.23
N PHE A 360 14.33 -2.13 23.99
CA PHE A 360 13.69 -2.10 22.68
C PHE A 360 12.99 -0.75 22.46
N LYS A 361 13.65 0.13 21.72
CA LYS A 361 13.21 1.52 21.53
C LYS A 361 12.91 1.80 20.07
N PHE A 362 11.71 2.35 19.81
CA PHE A 362 11.35 2.96 18.54
C PHE A 362 11.50 4.46 18.68
N LYS A 363 12.07 5.13 17.67
CA LYS A 363 12.15 6.58 17.63
C LYS A 363 11.38 7.08 16.40
N ILE A 364 10.40 7.96 16.64
CA ILE A 364 9.61 8.60 15.60
C ILE A 364 9.98 10.06 15.54
N SER A 365 10.39 10.54 14.37
CA SER A 365 10.75 11.94 14.14
C SER A 365 9.62 12.64 13.39
N ALA A 366 9.09 13.72 14.00
CA ALA A 366 8.01 14.55 13.44
C ALA A 366 8.54 15.57 12.43
#